data_edf6ad50b2f505703250ee0507c46e55
#
_entry.id   edf6ad50b2f505703250ee0507c46e55
#
_cell.length_a   1.000
_cell.length_b   1.000
_cell.length_c   1.000
_cell.angle_alpha   90.00
_cell.angle_beta   90.00
_cell.angle_gamma   90.00
#
_symmetry.space_group_name_H-M   'P 1'
#
loop_
_entity.id
_entity.type
_entity.pdbx_description
1 polymer ?
#
loop_
_entity_poly.entity_id
_entity_poly.type
_entity_poly.pdbx_seq_one_letter_code
_entity_poly.pdbx_strand_id
1 'polypeptide(L)'
;MFSIFEKHRLVKKGLASPKARRRRTESELLQEMDTGLAVKVLLFAAFVAGLAVLIFSGKQTQPTEKFLIGLLIFSIALAQLWINHPNAFARNSRILLMMGSIFVHLAAIKILLVFTRAEGAGWHQVGTLLIPYAFAPLICSVLLGRNHGIYAATYASLWGAVIFQGINTTVFLVMSLICGFIAVFFTVRVRRRRRLLRAGFFVGLATWAMAAVFGQAYPGLISPIIWEVPSNIDLKMIGFESLAAVGSGILTSILVVGALPVLNVFLDSRPTSPGWISPI
;
A
#
# COMPACT_ATOMS: atom_id res chain seq x y z
N MET A 1 26.37 -49.15 -12.24
CA MET A 1 27.67 -48.50 -12.03
C MET A 1 27.81 -47.39 -13.06
N PHE A 2 27.54 -46.13 -12.71
CA PHE A 2 27.66 -45.02 -13.67
C PHE A 2 29.11 -44.82 -14.06
N SER A 3 29.39 -44.72 -15.37
CA SER A 3 30.73 -44.51 -15.86
C SER A 3 31.29 -43.19 -15.36
N ILE A 4 32.60 -43.10 -15.13
CA ILE A 4 33.28 -41.87 -14.64
C ILE A 4 32.97 -40.69 -15.56
N PHE A 5 32.73 -40.92 -16.82
CA PHE A 5 32.32 -39.93 -17.82
C PHE A 5 30.92 -39.37 -17.61
N GLU A 6 29.93 -40.19 -17.23
CA GLU A 6 28.59 -39.72 -16.90
C GLU A 6 28.60 -38.90 -15.62
N LYS A 7 29.38 -39.32 -14.62
CA LYS A 7 29.54 -38.58 -13.37
C LYS A 7 30.15 -37.18 -13.62
N HIS A 8 31.15 -37.12 -14.51
CA HIS A 8 31.76 -35.84 -14.91
C HIS A 8 30.79 -34.93 -15.70
N ARG A 9 29.97 -35.55 -16.56
CA ARG A 9 28.94 -34.83 -17.33
C ARG A 9 27.82 -34.30 -16.44
N LEU A 10 27.42 -35.06 -15.41
CA LEU A 10 26.41 -34.62 -14.42
C LEU A 10 26.96 -33.55 -13.49
N VAL A 11 28.23 -33.62 -13.10
CA VAL A 11 28.91 -32.56 -12.34
C VAL A 11 29.03 -31.27 -13.16
N LYS A 12 29.37 -31.39 -14.44
CA LYS A 12 29.46 -30.24 -15.36
C LYS A 12 28.11 -29.61 -15.65
N LYS A 13 27.01 -30.39 -15.57
CA LYS A 13 25.62 -29.89 -15.63
C LYS A 13 25.08 -29.40 -14.28
N GLY A 14 25.86 -29.42 -13.22
CA GLY A 14 25.44 -28.99 -11.87
C GLY A 14 24.43 -29.93 -11.19
N LEU A 15 24.11 -31.07 -11.79
CA LEU A 15 23.06 -31.98 -11.31
C LEU A 15 23.56 -33.01 -10.27
N ALA A 16 24.88 -33.21 -10.17
CA ALA A 16 25.48 -34.22 -9.30
C ALA A 16 26.19 -33.65 -8.05
N SER A 17 26.21 -32.33 -7.87
CA SER A 17 26.81 -31.72 -6.67
C SER A 17 25.83 -31.67 -5.51
N PRO A 18 26.28 -31.88 -4.25
CA PRO A 18 25.43 -31.68 -3.06
C PRO A 18 24.79 -30.29 -3.02
N LYS A 19 25.49 -29.27 -3.54
CA LYS A 19 25.00 -27.89 -3.64
C LYS A 19 23.84 -27.76 -4.63
N ALA A 20 23.85 -28.49 -5.77
CA ALA A 20 22.76 -28.46 -6.74
C ALA A 20 21.51 -29.14 -6.18
N ARG A 21 21.66 -30.24 -5.45
CA ARG A 21 20.55 -30.95 -4.78
C ARG A 21 19.93 -30.08 -3.70
N ARG A 22 20.75 -29.38 -2.89
CA ARG A 22 20.28 -28.47 -1.85
C ARG A 22 19.53 -27.26 -2.46
N ARG A 23 20.04 -26.66 -3.54
CA ARG A 23 19.34 -25.56 -4.25
C ARG A 23 18.01 -26.02 -4.85
N ARG A 24 17.91 -27.27 -5.33
CA ARG A 24 16.67 -27.79 -5.89
C ARG A 24 15.62 -28.01 -4.80
N THR A 25 15.98 -28.60 -3.66
CA THR A 25 15.06 -28.76 -2.52
C THR A 25 14.64 -27.42 -1.93
N GLU A 26 15.55 -26.45 -1.80
CA GLU A 26 15.21 -25.09 -1.36
C GLU A 26 14.24 -24.41 -2.35
N SER A 27 14.41 -24.59 -3.66
CA SER A 27 13.50 -24.04 -4.67
C SER A 27 12.13 -24.70 -4.67
N GLU A 28 12.05 -26.01 -4.44
CA GLU A 28 10.79 -26.76 -4.31
C GLU A 28 10.01 -26.32 -3.06
N LEU A 29 10.68 -26.18 -1.92
CA LEU A 29 10.07 -25.67 -0.69
C LEU A 29 9.55 -24.23 -0.84
N LEU A 30 10.33 -23.34 -1.46
CA LEU A 30 9.91 -21.97 -1.72
C LEU A 30 8.71 -21.92 -2.68
N GLN A 31 8.68 -22.79 -3.67
CA GLN A 31 7.55 -22.90 -4.59
C GLN A 31 6.30 -23.44 -3.89
N GLU A 32 6.44 -24.44 -3.04
CA GLU A 32 5.36 -24.99 -2.24
C GLU A 32 4.79 -23.94 -1.25
N MET A 33 5.66 -23.16 -0.62
CA MET A 33 5.24 -22.03 0.22
C MET A 33 4.52 -20.94 -0.58
N ASP A 34 4.94 -20.67 -1.82
CA ASP A 34 4.34 -19.62 -2.67
C ASP A 34 2.96 -20.02 -3.23
N THR A 35 2.66 -21.32 -3.31
CA THR A 35 1.38 -21.84 -3.82
C THR A 35 0.52 -22.54 -2.78
N GLY A 36 1.06 -22.81 -1.60
CA GLY A 36 0.41 -23.58 -0.52
C GLY A 36 -0.87 -22.92 0.01
N LEU A 37 -1.95 -23.71 0.08
CA LEU A 37 -3.24 -23.25 0.62
C LEU A 37 -3.13 -22.85 2.09
N ALA A 38 -2.38 -23.61 2.90
CA ALA A 38 -2.19 -23.33 4.32
C ALA A 38 -1.55 -21.95 4.56
N VAL A 39 -0.52 -21.61 3.78
CA VAL A 39 0.13 -20.29 3.85
C VAL A 39 -0.84 -19.19 3.45
N LYS A 40 -1.67 -19.43 2.42
CA LYS A 40 -2.69 -18.48 1.98
C LYS A 40 -3.70 -18.19 3.07
N VAL A 41 -4.24 -19.22 3.72
CA VAL A 41 -5.19 -19.09 4.84
C VAL A 41 -4.54 -18.34 6.01
N LEU A 42 -3.27 -18.67 6.32
CA LEU A 42 -2.53 -17.97 7.37
C LEU A 42 -2.36 -16.49 7.08
N LEU A 43 -2.03 -16.12 5.83
CA LEU A 43 -1.89 -14.71 5.42
C LEU A 43 -3.21 -13.94 5.55
N PHE A 44 -4.33 -14.53 5.16
CA PHE A 44 -5.63 -13.90 5.32
C PHE A 44 -6.05 -13.81 6.79
N ALA A 45 -5.80 -14.86 7.57
CA ALA A 45 -6.06 -14.84 9.01
C ALA A 45 -5.21 -13.78 9.72
N ALA A 46 -3.93 -13.67 9.38
CA ALA A 46 -3.04 -12.64 9.91
C ALA A 46 -3.50 -11.22 9.56
N PHE A 47 -3.98 -11.01 8.32
CA PHE A 47 -4.53 -9.72 7.90
C PHE A 47 -5.80 -9.36 8.69
N VAL A 48 -6.73 -10.30 8.87
CA VAL A 48 -7.96 -10.09 9.66
C VAL A 48 -7.64 -9.84 11.12
N ALA A 49 -6.70 -10.59 11.71
CA ALA A 49 -6.23 -10.37 13.08
C ALA A 49 -5.58 -8.98 13.23
N GLY A 50 -4.76 -8.57 12.25
CA GLY A 50 -4.17 -7.23 12.21
C GLY A 50 -5.24 -6.13 12.12
N LEU A 51 -6.27 -6.29 11.29
CA LEU A 51 -7.41 -5.38 11.23
C LEU A 51 -8.14 -5.29 12.57
N ALA A 52 -8.37 -6.42 13.24
CA ALA A 52 -8.97 -6.45 14.58
C ALA A 52 -8.12 -5.63 15.55
N VAL A 53 -6.81 -5.84 15.59
CA VAL A 53 -5.89 -5.06 16.43
C VAL A 53 -6.00 -3.58 16.14
N LEU A 54 -5.98 -3.14 14.86
CA LEU A 54 -6.08 -1.74 14.48
C LEU A 54 -7.43 -1.13 14.90
N ILE A 55 -8.52 -1.87 14.82
CA ILE A 55 -9.85 -1.38 15.16
C ILE A 55 -10.01 -1.34 16.69
N PHE A 56 -9.62 -2.40 17.41
CA PHE A 56 -9.82 -2.48 18.86
C PHE A 56 -8.76 -1.73 19.69
N SER A 57 -7.62 -1.34 19.08
CA SER A 57 -6.51 -0.65 19.79
C SER A 57 -6.77 0.82 20.15
N GLY A 58 -7.98 1.31 20.11
CA GLY A 58 -8.28 2.72 20.43
C GLY A 58 -9.62 2.91 21.11
N LYS A 59 -9.84 4.08 21.70
CA LYS A 59 -11.16 4.48 22.22
C LYS A 59 -12.09 4.77 21.02
N GLN A 60 -12.55 3.71 20.37
CA GLN A 60 -13.50 3.81 19.26
C GLN A 60 -14.93 3.72 19.77
N THR A 61 -15.83 4.50 19.21
CA THR A 61 -17.26 4.26 19.30
C THR A 61 -17.62 3.06 18.43
N GLN A 62 -18.30 2.07 19.00
CA GLN A 62 -18.83 0.86 18.31
C GLN A 62 -17.76 0.05 17.57
N PRO A 63 -16.71 -0.45 18.26
CA PRO A 63 -15.63 -1.17 17.60
C PRO A 63 -16.08 -2.48 16.95
N THR A 64 -17.11 -3.14 17.52
CA THR A 64 -17.68 -4.39 16.99
C THR A 64 -18.36 -4.17 15.64
N GLU A 65 -19.14 -3.12 15.47
CA GLU A 65 -19.78 -2.78 14.19
C GLU A 65 -18.74 -2.47 13.13
N LYS A 66 -17.74 -1.66 13.48
CA LYS A 66 -16.63 -1.35 12.56
C LYS A 66 -15.86 -2.58 12.15
N PHE A 67 -15.65 -3.52 13.05
CA PHE A 67 -15.01 -4.79 12.73
C PHE A 67 -15.86 -5.64 11.78
N LEU A 68 -17.17 -5.71 12.00
CA LEU A 68 -18.08 -6.40 11.08
C LEU A 68 -18.10 -5.76 9.69
N ILE A 69 -18.11 -4.43 9.61
CA ILE A 69 -17.97 -3.71 8.32
C ILE A 69 -16.61 -4.05 7.69
N GLY A 70 -15.53 -4.06 8.47
CA GLY A 70 -14.20 -4.43 8.01
C GLY A 70 -14.14 -5.85 7.44
N LEU A 71 -14.83 -6.82 8.06
CA LEU A 71 -14.97 -8.20 7.59
C LEU A 71 -15.80 -8.29 6.30
N LEU A 72 -16.88 -7.50 6.19
CA LEU A 72 -17.67 -7.42 4.97
C LEU A 72 -16.82 -6.92 3.80
N ILE A 73 -16.07 -5.83 4.01
CA ILE A 73 -15.13 -5.30 3.02
C ILE A 73 -14.09 -6.36 2.67
N PHE A 74 -13.58 -7.11 3.66
CA PHE A 74 -12.62 -8.19 3.42
C PHE A 74 -13.19 -9.30 2.55
N SER A 75 -14.42 -9.71 2.79
CA SER A 75 -15.10 -10.73 1.99
C SER A 75 -15.26 -10.30 0.53
N ILE A 76 -15.65 -9.04 0.30
CA ILE A 76 -15.76 -8.47 -1.05
C ILE A 76 -14.38 -8.35 -1.71
N ALA A 77 -13.37 -7.90 -0.96
CA ALA A 77 -12.00 -7.79 -1.44
C ALA A 77 -11.44 -9.15 -1.86
N LEU A 78 -11.69 -10.19 -1.04
CA LEU A 78 -11.28 -11.56 -1.34
C LEU A 78 -11.96 -12.11 -2.59
N ALA A 79 -13.26 -11.91 -2.72
CA ALA A 79 -14.03 -12.31 -3.90
C ALA A 79 -13.51 -11.60 -5.17
N GLN A 80 -13.27 -10.30 -5.09
CA GLN A 80 -12.70 -9.54 -6.21
C GLN A 80 -11.29 -9.98 -6.58
N LEU A 81 -10.44 -10.29 -5.58
CA LEU A 81 -9.10 -10.79 -5.80
C LEU A 81 -9.13 -12.15 -6.50
N TRP A 82 -10.02 -13.03 -6.09
CA TRP A 82 -10.19 -14.34 -6.69
C TRP A 82 -10.70 -14.28 -8.14
N ILE A 83 -11.73 -13.45 -8.40
CA ILE A 83 -12.38 -13.34 -9.71
C ILE A 83 -11.53 -12.53 -10.69
N ASN A 84 -11.07 -11.34 -10.29
CA ASN A 84 -10.46 -10.39 -11.23
C ASN A 84 -8.92 -10.50 -11.29
N HIS A 85 -8.30 -11.12 -10.29
CA HIS A 85 -6.84 -11.24 -10.18
C HIS A 85 -6.37 -12.67 -9.92
N PRO A 86 -6.78 -13.69 -10.72
CA PRO A 86 -6.47 -15.10 -10.46
C PRO A 86 -4.95 -15.35 -10.40
N ASN A 87 -4.18 -14.65 -11.22
CA ASN A 87 -2.71 -14.75 -11.22
C ASN A 87 -2.05 -14.20 -9.94
N ALA A 88 -2.67 -13.22 -9.28
CA ALA A 88 -2.21 -12.72 -7.99
C ALA A 88 -2.66 -13.65 -6.86
N PHE A 89 -3.90 -14.13 -6.93
CA PHE A 89 -4.46 -15.08 -5.97
C PHE A 89 -3.74 -16.43 -5.96
N ALA A 90 -3.19 -16.86 -7.09
CA ALA A 90 -2.43 -18.11 -7.19
C ALA A 90 -1.10 -18.08 -6.43
N ARG A 91 -0.54 -16.89 -6.12
CA ARG A 91 0.78 -16.74 -5.52
C ARG A 91 0.72 -16.02 -4.17
N ASN A 92 1.16 -16.70 -3.12
CA ASN A 92 1.16 -16.18 -1.76
C ASN A 92 2.06 -14.95 -1.60
N SER A 93 3.17 -14.87 -2.33
CA SER A 93 4.06 -13.69 -2.33
C SER A 93 3.36 -12.43 -2.84
N ARG A 94 2.49 -12.54 -3.84
CA ARG A 94 1.71 -11.41 -4.34
C ARG A 94 0.59 -11.00 -3.39
N ILE A 95 -0.08 -11.99 -2.78
CA ILE A 95 -1.09 -11.74 -1.74
C ILE A 95 -0.44 -11.02 -0.56
N LEU A 96 0.72 -11.53 -0.08
CA LEU A 96 1.47 -10.90 1.01
C LEU A 96 1.83 -9.45 0.67
N LEU A 97 2.30 -9.18 -0.53
CA LEU A 97 2.65 -7.82 -0.95
C LEU A 97 1.43 -6.91 -0.98
N MET A 98 0.30 -7.37 -1.54
CA MET A 98 -0.93 -6.57 -1.64
C MET A 98 -1.53 -6.31 -0.26
N MET A 99 -1.80 -7.37 0.51
CA MET A 99 -2.40 -7.26 1.84
C MET A 99 -1.44 -6.60 2.83
N GLY A 100 -0.14 -6.94 2.75
CA GLY A 100 0.89 -6.34 3.60
C GLY A 100 1.05 -4.84 3.35
N SER A 101 1.07 -4.39 2.09
CA SER A 101 1.15 -2.95 1.78
C SER A 101 -0.09 -2.18 2.26
N ILE A 102 -1.29 -2.76 2.10
CA ILE A 102 -2.53 -2.18 2.64
C ILE A 102 -2.45 -2.13 4.17
N PHE A 103 -2.02 -3.21 4.83
CA PHE A 103 -1.91 -3.25 6.28
C PHE A 103 -0.92 -2.20 6.82
N VAL A 104 0.26 -2.07 6.21
CA VAL A 104 1.25 -1.03 6.58
C VAL A 104 0.67 0.37 6.38
N HIS A 105 -0.07 0.59 5.29
CA HIS A 105 -0.77 1.85 5.05
C HIS A 105 -1.79 2.18 6.16
N LEU A 106 -2.62 1.20 6.54
CA LEU A 106 -3.62 1.35 7.61
C LEU A 106 -2.96 1.57 8.98
N ALA A 107 -1.85 0.87 9.25
CA ALA A 107 -1.06 1.07 10.46
C ALA A 107 -0.47 2.50 10.51
N ALA A 108 0.06 3.00 9.39
CA ALA A 108 0.56 4.38 9.29
C ALA A 108 -0.53 5.42 9.56
N ILE A 109 -1.75 5.24 9.02
CA ILE A 109 -2.91 6.09 9.33
C ILE A 109 -3.17 6.07 10.84
N LYS A 110 -3.24 4.89 11.44
CA LYS A 110 -3.55 4.75 12.88
C LYS A 110 -2.49 5.40 13.76
N ILE A 111 -1.20 5.20 13.45
CA ILE A 111 -0.09 5.79 14.19
C ILE A 111 -0.17 7.31 14.12
N LEU A 112 -0.36 7.88 12.94
CA LEU A 112 -0.48 9.33 12.75
C LEU A 112 -1.67 9.90 13.53
N LEU A 113 -2.83 9.24 13.48
CA LEU A 113 -4.01 9.66 14.22
C LEU A 113 -3.82 9.62 15.75
N VAL A 114 -3.09 8.63 16.25
CA VAL A 114 -2.77 8.56 17.70
C VAL A 114 -1.80 9.67 18.08
N PHE A 115 -0.76 9.88 17.27
CA PHE A 115 0.26 10.90 17.53
C PHE A 115 -0.34 12.31 17.51
N THR A 116 -1.13 12.65 16.51
CA THR A 116 -1.72 13.99 16.37
C THR A 116 -2.79 14.30 17.41
N ARG A 117 -3.44 13.29 17.97
CA ARG A 117 -4.38 13.47 19.11
C ARG A 117 -3.65 13.80 20.40
N ALA A 118 -2.44 13.30 20.59
CA ALA A 118 -1.65 13.57 21.79
C ALA A 118 -1.15 15.03 21.85
N GLU A 119 -0.91 15.65 20.68
CA GLU A 119 -0.34 17.00 20.57
C GLU A 119 -1.35 18.14 20.65
N GLY A 120 -2.65 17.85 20.60
CA GLY A 120 -3.72 18.85 20.73
C GLY A 120 -4.46 19.21 19.44
N ALA A 121 -5.48 20.08 19.55
CA ALA A 121 -6.47 20.32 18.49
C ALA A 121 -5.87 20.89 17.17
N GLY A 122 -4.87 21.76 17.25
CA GLY A 122 -4.23 22.33 16.05
C GLY A 122 -3.47 21.30 15.22
N TRP A 123 -2.83 20.31 15.85
CA TRP A 123 -2.09 19.25 15.18
C TRP A 123 -2.99 18.20 14.55
N HIS A 124 -4.24 18.12 14.97
CA HIS A 124 -5.18 17.14 14.41
C HIS A 124 -5.47 17.42 12.92
N GLN A 125 -5.56 18.67 12.53
CA GLN A 125 -5.80 19.09 11.15
C GLN A 125 -4.57 18.80 10.27
N VAL A 126 -3.39 19.19 10.75
CA VAL A 126 -2.12 18.89 10.09
C VAL A 126 -1.88 17.37 9.96
N GLY A 127 -2.26 16.61 10.99
CA GLY A 127 -2.11 15.14 11.00
C GLY A 127 -2.91 14.45 9.91
N THR A 128 -4.11 14.93 9.60
CA THR A 128 -4.90 14.39 8.49
C THR A 128 -4.25 14.66 7.13
N LEU A 129 -3.57 15.78 6.97
CA LEU A 129 -2.85 16.15 5.75
C LEU A 129 -1.53 15.37 5.58
N LEU A 130 -0.92 14.94 6.69
CA LEU A 130 0.31 14.13 6.67
C LEU A 130 0.09 12.66 6.35
N ILE A 131 -1.16 12.20 6.29
CA ILE A 131 -1.46 10.80 5.98
C ILE A 131 -0.90 10.42 4.62
N PRO A 132 -0.15 9.29 4.51
CA PRO A 132 0.42 8.84 3.25
C PRO A 132 -0.62 8.14 2.36
N TYR A 133 -1.64 8.87 1.89
CA TYR A 133 -2.81 8.34 1.14
C TYR A 133 -2.47 7.42 -0.03
N ALA A 134 -1.31 7.61 -0.64
CA ALA A 134 -0.91 6.88 -1.84
C ALA A 134 0.05 5.71 -1.58
N PHE A 135 0.41 5.40 -0.33
CA PHE A 135 1.46 4.42 -0.03
C PHE A 135 1.17 3.03 -0.61
N ALA A 136 0.05 2.40 -0.25
CA ALA A 136 -0.32 1.09 -0.75
C ALA A 136 -0.59 1.07 -2.26
N PRO A 137 -1.35 2.04 -2.83
CA PRO A 137 -1.56 2.14 -4.27
C PRO A 137 -0.26 2.28 -5.08
N LEU A 138 0.70 3.07 -4.61
CA LEU A 138 2.00 3.24 -5.27
C LEU A 138 2.79 1.94 -5.30
N ILE A 139 2.94 1.26 -4.16
CA ILE A 139 3.67 -0.01 -4.08
C ILE A 139 3.04 -1.06 -4.99
N CYS A 140 1.72 -1.27 -4.90
CA CYS A 140 1.03 -2.26 -5.71
C CYS A 140 1.07 -1.92 -7.21
N SER A 141 0.94 -0.65 -7.57
CA SER A 141 1.00 -0.21 -8.98
C SER A 141 2.39 -0.42 -9.58
N VAL A 142 3.45 -0.13 -8.83
CA VAL A 142 4.84 -0.26 -9.30
C VAL A 142 5.28 -1.72 -9.41
N LEU A 143 4.94 -2.55 -8.43
CA LEU A 143 5.43 -3.93 -8.34
C LEU A 143 4.53 -4.94 -9.06
N LEU A 144 3.23 -4.76 -9.00
CA LEU A 144 2.26 -5.71 -9.55
C LEU A 144 1.51 -5.17 -10.77
N GLY A 145 1.55 -3.86 -11.00
CA GLY A 145 0.91 -3.21 -12.12
C GLY A 145 -0.38 -2.46 -11.77
N ARG A 146 -0.90 -1.72 -12.76
CA ARG A 146 -2.00 -0.75 -12.61
C ARG A 146 -3.26 -1.33 -11.93
N ASN A 147 -3.71 -2.49 -12.37
CA ASN A 147 -4.95 -3.08 -11.87
C ASN A 147 -4.87 -3.42 -10.37
N HIS A 148 -3.70 -3.88 -9.92
CA HIS A 148 -3.45 -4.15 -8.49
C HIS A 148 -3.32 -2.85 -7.69
N GLY A 149 -2.80 -1.78 -8.32
CA GLY A 149 -2.76 -0.45 -7.72
C GLY A 149 -4.18 0.12 -7.50
N ILE A 150 -5.09 -0.05 -8.47
CA ILE A 150 -6.50 0.34 -8.34
C ILE A 150 -7.17 -0.44 -7.21
N TYR A 151 -6.97 -1.76 -7.18
CA TYR A 151 -7.45 -2.60 -6.09
C TYR A 151 -6.97 -2.10 -4.73
N ALA A 152 -5.66 -1.86 -4.59
CA ALA A 152 -5.10 -1.36 -3.35
C ALA A 152 -5.63 0.04 -2.97
N ALA A 153 -5.84 0.94 -3.93
CA ALA A 153 -6.43 2.25 -3.70
C ALA A 153 -7.84 2.14 -3.13
N THR A 154 -8.69 1.32 -3.76
CA THR A 154 -10.08 1.13 -3.34
C THR A 154 -10.17 0.55 -1.92
N TYR A 155 -9.47 -0.56 -1.67
CA TYR A 155 -9.61 -1.24 -0.38
C TYR A 155 -8.84 -0.55 0.75
N ALA A 156 -7.69 0.07 0.48
CA ALA A 156 -7.01 0.89 1.49
C ALA A 156 -7.87 2.09 1.92
N SER A 157 -8.61 2.70 0.99
CA SER A 157 -9.52 3.82 1.29
C SER A 157 -10.73 3.35 2.10
N LEU A 158 -11.34 2.21 1.75
CA LEU A 158 -12.48 1.68 2.48
C LEU A 158 -12.11 1.27 3.92
N TRP A 159 -11.05 0.48 4.11
CA TRP A 159 -10.60 0.13 5.46
C TRP A 159 -10.05 1.34 6.22
N GLY A 160 -9.38 2.24 5.51
CA GLY A 160 -8.92 3.49 6.10
C GLY A 160 -10.08 4.31 6.68
N ALA A 161 -11.20 4.41 5.97
CA ALA A 161 -12.42 5.08 6.45
C ALA A 161 -13.03 4.39 7.68
N VAL A 162 -12.99 3.05 7.76
CA VAL A 162 -13.45 2.31 8.96
C VAL A 162 -12.57 2.60 10.18
N ILE A 163 -11.24 2.71 9.97
CA ILE A 163 -10.26 2.98 11.03
C ILE A 163 -10.24 4.47 11.41
N PHE A 164 -10.53 5.35 10.45
CA PHE A 164 -10.51 6.79 10.66
C PHE A 164 -11.55 7.21 11.70
N GLN A 165 -11.14 7.99 12.68
CA GLN A 165 -11.96 8.40 13.82
C GLN A 165 -12.29 9.92 13.79
N GLY A 166 -12.10 10.56 12.65
CA GLY A 166 -12.36 11.98 12.46
C GLY A 166 -13.85 12.28 12.23
N ILE A 167 -14.20 13.56 12.35
CA ILE A 167 -15.57 14.06 12.19
C ILE A 167 -16.09 13.81 10.76
N ASN A 168 -15.20 13.82 9.76
CA ASN A 168 -15.54 13.71 8.33
C ASN A 168 -14.98 12.45 7.67
N THR A 169 -15.44 11.28 8.07
CA THR A 169 -15.02 9.98 7.51
C THR A 169 -15.25 9.90 5.99
N THR A 170 -16.34 10.50 5.49
CA THR A 170 -16.64 10.55 4.04
C THR A 170 -15.59 11.36 3.29
N VAL A 171 -15.17 12.52 3.83
CA VAL A 171 -14.11 13.35 3.24
C VAL A 171 -12.80 12.56 3.18
N PHE A 172 -12.43 11.87 4.26
CA PHE A 172 -11.27 11.00 4.29
C PHE A 172 -11.32 9.94 3.19
N LEU A 173 -12.45 9.25 3.05
CA LEU A 173 -12.65 8.21 2.04
C LEU A 173 -12.45 8.76 0.63
N VAL A 174 -13.07 9.90 0.31
CA VAL A 174 -12.98 10.51 -1.02
C VAL A 174 -11.55 11.00 -1.29
N MET A 175 -10.90 11.66 -0.33
CA MET A 175 -9.50 12.09 -0.44
C MET A 175 -8.57 10.91 -0.69
N SER A 176 -8.69 9.85 0.12
CA SER A 176 -7.86 8.66 0.01
C SER A 176 -8.04 7.96 -1.33
N LEU A 177 -9.29 7.84 -1.81
CA LEU A 177 -9.61 7.23 -3.09
C LEU A 177 -9.02 8.02 -4.28
N ILE A 178 -9.23 9.34 -4.30
CA ILE A 178 -8.75 10.21 -5.38
C ILE A 178 -7.23 10.25 -5.38
N CYS A 179 -6.58 10.47 -4.24
CA CYS A 179 -5.12 10.46 -4.13
C CYS A 179 -4.52 9.11 -4.53
N GLY A 180 -5.18 8.00 -4.15
CA GLY A 180 -4.80 6.65 -4.55
C GLY A 180 -4.88 6.44 -6.06
N PHE A 181 -5.96 6.87 -6.71
CA PHE A 181 -6.10 6.77 -8.17
C PHE A 181 -5.09 7.65 -8.91
N ILE A 182 -4.89 8.89 -8.46
CA ILE A 182 -3.87 9.77 -9.04
C ILE A 182 -2.50 9.11 -8.96
N ALA A 183 -2.14 8.52 -7.81
CA ALA A 183 -0.90 7.77 -7.65
C ALA A 183 -0.76 6.66 -8.68
N VAL A 184 -1.82 5.86 -8.89
CA VAL A 184 -1.82 4.76 -9.85
C VAL A 184 -1.69 5.28 -11.29
N PHE A 185 -2.40 6.35 -11.66
CA PHE A 185 -2.32 6.91 -13.02
C PHE A 185 -0.94 7.45 -13.35
N PHE A 186 -0.29 8.13 -12.41
CA PHE A 186 1.05 8.68 -12.64
C PHE A 186 2.17 7.64 -12.55
N THR A 187 1.90 6.43 -12.03
CA THR A 187 2.89 5.35 -11.93
C THR A 187 2.84 4.35 -13.09
N VAL A 188 1.93 4.50 -14.04
CA VAL A 188 1.88 3.63 -15.23
C VAL A 188 3.20 3.72 -16.00
N ARG A 189 3.88 2.57 -16.19
CA ARG A 189 5.18 2.42 -16.88
C ARG A 189 6.37 3.10 -16.19
N VAL A 190 6.40 3.16 -14.88
CA VAL A 190 7.53 3.72 -14.15
C VAL A 190 8.69 2.72 -14.09
N ARG A 191 9.69 2.90 -14.95
CA ARG A 191 10.98 2.19 -14.91
C ARG A 191 12.09 3.00 -14.22
N ARG A 192 11.88 4.29 -13.92
CA ARG A 192 12.90 5.18 -13.35
C ARG A 192 12.42 5.78 -12.03
N ARG A 193 13.28 5.76 -11.00
CA ARG A 193 13.02 6.32 -9.66
C ARG A 193 12.53 7.78 -9.69
N ARG A 194 13.04 8.60 -10.60
CA ARG A 194 12.61 10.00 -10.76
C ARG A 194 11.11 10.16 -11.09
N ARG A 195 10.50 9.17 -11.74
CA ARG A 195 9.07 9.21 -12.06
C ARG A 195 8.21 8.96 -10.82
N LEU A 196 8.71 8.18 -9.86
CA LEU A 196 8.02 7.96 -8.57
C LEU A 196 7.96 9.25 -7.75
N LEU A 197 9.06 10.00 -7.67
CA LEU A 197 9.07 11.29 -6.98
C LEU A 197 8.10 12.28 -7.62
N ARG A 198 8.02 12.29 -8.96
CA ARG A 198 7.04 13.11 -9.68
C ARG A 198 5.61 12.67 -9.37
N ALA A 199 5.33 11.36 -9.32
CA ALA A 199 4.02 10.85 -8.91
C ALA A 199 3.66 11.30 -7.49
N GLY A 200 4.60 11.24 -6.54
CA GLY A 200 4.40 11.74 -5.18
C GLY A 200 4.11 13.24 -5.13
N PHE A 201 4.79 14.04 -5.93
CA PHE A 201 4.48 15.47 -6.04
C PHE A 201 3.04 15.73 -6.50
N PHE A 202 2.57 15.02 -7.55
CA PHE A 202 1.18 15.15 -8.00
C PHE A 202 0.17 14.64 -6.98
N VAL A 203 0.49 13.59 -6.23
CA VAL A 203 -0.34 13.12 -5.11
C VAL A 203 -0.42 14.20 -4.03
N GLY A 204 0.71 14.81 -3.65
CA GLY A 204 0.74 15.89 -2.67
C GLY A 204 -0.07 17.12 -3.12
N LEU A 205 0.05 17.50 -4.40
CA LEU A 205 -0.74 18.58 -4.98
C LEU A 205 -2.25 18.25 -4.97
N ALA A 206 -2.61 17.00 -5.27
CA ALA A 206 -3.99 16.55 -5.19
C ALA A 206 -4.51 16.56 -3.75
N THR A 207 -3.69 16.11 -2.78
CA THR A 207 -4.03 16.17 -1.36
C THR A 207 -4.30 17.62 -0.94
N TRP A 208 -3.44 18.55 -1.35
CA TRP A 208 -3.62 19.97 -1.08
C TRP A 208 -4.92 20.51 -1.71
N ALA A 209 -5.15 20.24 -2.98
CA ALA A 209 -6.35 20.69 -3.69
C ALA A 209 -7.64 20.15 -3.06
N MET A 210 -7.66 18.86 -2.72
CA MET A 210 -8.81 18.22 -2.05
C MET A 210 -9.02 18.77 -0.64
N ALA A 211 -7.93 19.01 0.11
CA ALA A 211 -8.00 19.63 1.43
C ALA A 211 -8.59 21.05 1.37
N ALA A 212 -8.22 21.82 0.34
CA ALA A 212 -8.80 23.14 0.10
C ALA A 212 -10.30 23.06 -0.25
N VAL A 213 -10.69 22.11 -1.14
CA VAL A 213 -12.11 21.92 -1.52
C VAL A 213 -12.97 21.51 -0.34
N PHE A 214 -12.48 20.63 0.50
CA PHE A 214 -13.24 20.14 1.67
C PHE A 214 -13.07 20.99 2.93
N GLY A 215 -12.38 22.12 2.86
CA GLY A 215 -12.14 22.98 4.01
C GLY A 215 -11.29 22.34 5.11
N GLN A 216 -10.51 21.30 4.78
CA GLN A 216 -9.61 20.64 5.72
C GLN A 216 -8.29 21.42 5.90
N ALA A 217 -7.84 22.13 4.85
CA ALA A 217 -6.65 22.98 4.90
C ALA A 217 -6.99 24.43 5.25
N TYR A 218 -8.22 24.89 5.00
CA TYR A 218 -8.65 26.26 5.31
C TYR A 218 -10.18 26.35 5.23
N PRO A 219 -10.89 26.43 6.37
CA PRO A 219 -12.33 26.64 6.35
C PRO A 219 -12.62 28.02 5.76
N GLY A 220 -12.98 28.08 4.51
CA GLY A 220 -13.38 29.34 3.90
C GLY A 220 -12.77 29.65 2.54
N LEU A 221 -11.71 28.97 2.08
CA LEU A 221 -11.07 29.32 0.81
C LEU A 221 -11.98 29.07 -0.42
N ILE A 222 -12.90 28.11 -0.34
CA ILE A 222 -13.76 27.70 -1.49
C ILE A 222 -15.23 27.57 -1.07
N SER A 223 -15.62 28.00 0.11
CA SER A 223 -17.05 28.00 0.45
C SER A 223 -17.77 29.09 -0.35
N PRO A 224 -18.67 28.76 -1.27
CA PRO A 224 -19.35 29.74 -2.12
C PRO A 224 -20.29 30.68 -1.34
N ILE A 225 -20.45 30.47 -0.03
CA ILE A 225 -21.30 31.26 0.85
C ILE A 225 -20.53 32.42 1.54
N ILE A 226 -19.18 32.42 1.42
CA ILE A 226 -18.35 33.34 2.19
C ILE A 226 -17.81 34.44 1.29
N TRP A 227 -18.59 35.47 1.13
CA TRP A 227 -18.12 36.80 0.74
C TRP A 227 -17.48 37.56 1.93
N GLU A 228 -17.52 36.99 3.11
CA GLU A 228 -16.81 37.51 4.30
C GLU A 228 -15.45 36.78 4.38
N VAL A 229 -14.45 37.45 3.84
CA VAL A 229 -13.05 37.06 4.08
C VAL A 229 -12.81 37.16 5.59
N PRO A 230 -12.44 36.09 6.30
CA PRO A 230 -12.17 36.18 7.73
C PRO A 230 -11.10 37.24 7.96
N SER A 231 -11.39 38.19 8.83
CA SER A 231 -10.54 39.36 9.12
C SER A 231 -9.15 38.97 9.68
N ASN A 232 -8.95 37.72 10.10
CA ASN A 232 -7.71 37.20 10.67
C ASN A 232 -7.25 35.94 9.93
N ILE A 233 -6.75 36.10 8.69
CA ILE A 233 -6.12 35.02 7.95
C ILE A 233 -4.71 34.80 8.51
N ASP A 234 -4.48 33.69 9.21
CA ASP A 234 -3.12 33.29 9.62
C ASP A 234 -2.39 32.64 8.44
N LEU A 235 -1.70 33.48 7.64
CA LEU A 235 -0.90 33.05 6.49
C LEU A 235 0.17 32.02 6.86
N LYS A 236 0.66 32.02 8.10
CA LYS A 236 1.66 31.04 8.57
C LYS A 236 1.04 29.64 8.67
N MET A 237 -0.19 29.56 9.19
CA MET A 237 -0.90 28.30 9.32
C MET A 237 -1.27 27.71 7.95
N ILE A 238 -1.75 28.54 7.02
CA ILE A 238 -2.01 28.12 5.63
C ILE A 238 -0.74 27.58 4.97
N GLY A 239 0.38 28.30 5.12
CA GLY A 239 1.67 27.86 4.59
C GLY A 239 2.08 26.52 5.15
N PHE A 240 1.92 26.29 6.46
CA PHE A 240 2.27 25.05 7.12
C PHE A 240 1.38 23.87 6.68
N GLU A 241 0.07 24.07 6.61
CA GLU A 241 -0.88 23.05 6.12
C GLU A 241 -0.63 22.71 4.65
N SER A 242 -0.36 23.71 3.81
CA SER A 242 0.00 23.49 2.40
C SER A 242 1.29 22.69 2.25
N LEU A 243 2.30 23.04 3.06
CA LEU A 243 3.58 22.31 3.11
C LEU A 243 3.37 20.86 3.59
N ALA A 244 2.54 20.66 4.60
CA ALA A 244 2.21 19.32 5.11
C ALA A 244 1.52 18.47 4.04
N ALA A 245 0.53 19.02 3.33
CA ALA A 245 -0.20 18.32 2.29
C ALA A 245 0.69 17.93 1.10
N VAL A 246 1.48 18.86 0.57
CA VAL A 246 2.42 18.57 -0.54
C VAL A 246 3.56 17.68 -0.06
N GLY A 247 4.08 17.94 1.12
CA GLY A 247 5.15 17.17 1.76
C GLY A 247 4.78 15.72 1.99
N SER A 248 3.53 15.42 2.36
CA SER A 248 3.04 14.06 2.57
C SER A 248 3.14 13.19 1.32
N GLY A 249 2.80 13.74 0.14
CA GLY A 249 2.91 13.04 -1.13
C GLY A 249 4.37 12.75 -1.51
N ILE A 250 5.26 13.73 -1.31
CA ILE A 250 6.71 13.55 -1.55
C ILE A 250 7.28 12.53 -0.58
N LEU A 251 6.98 12.64 0.70
CA LEU A 251 7.42 11.70 1.74
C LEU A 251 6.95 10.27 1.42
N THR A 252 5.70 10.12 1.01
CA THR A 252 5.14 8.82 0.59
C THR A 252 5.95 8.22 -0.56
N SER A 253 6.30 9.01 -1.57
CA SER A 253 7.09 8.49 -2.68
C SER A 253 8.53 8.13 -2.28
N ILE A 254 9.15 8.88 -1.38
CA ILE A 254 10.48 8.56 -0.83
C ILE A 254 10.42 7.24 -0.05
N LEU A 255 9.41 7.05 0.80
CA LEU A 255 9.19 5.81 1.54
C LEU A 255 9.03 4.61 0.58
N VAL A 256 8.24 4.78 -0.49
CA VAL A 256 8.05 3.73 -1.51
C VAL A 256 9.38 3.44 -2.22
N VAL A 257 10.14 4.46 -2.64
CA VAL A 257 11.45 4.26 -3.29
C VAL A 257 12.44 3.54 -2.36
N GLY A 258 12.41 3.86 -1.07
CA GLY A 258 13.22 3.18 -0.05
C GLY A 258 12.80 1.74 0.21
N ALA A 259 11.50 1.45 0.15
CA ALA A 259 10.97 0.10 0.35
C ALA A 259 11.18 -0.82 -0.87
N LEU A 260 11.27 -0.27 -2.09
CA LEU A 260 11.40 -1.06 -3.33
C LEU A 260 12.56 -2.06 -3.33
N PRO A 261 13.81 -1.75 -2.89
CA PRO A 261 14.90 -2.71 -2.88
C PRO A 261 14.58 -3.94 -2.02
N VAL A 262 14.00 -3.70 -0.83
CA VAL A 262 13.62 -4.78 0.10
C VAL A 262 12.51 -5.63 -0.51
N LEU A 263 11.47 -5.01 -1.06
CA LEU A 263 10.34 -5.70 -1.66
C LEU A 263 10.73 -6.48 -2.92
N ASN A 264 11.67 -5.97 -3.73
CA ASN A 264 12.18 -6.68 -4.90
C ASN A 264 12.92 -7.96 -4.51
N VAL A 265 13.68 -7.97 -3.41
CA VAL A 265 14.35 -9.19 -2.93
C VAL A 265 13.32 -10.29 -2.62
N PHE A 266 12.18 -9.95 -2.03
CA PHE A 266 11.10 -10.91 -1.77
C PHE A 266 10.39 -11.40 -3.03
N LEU A 267 10.35 -10.58 -4.10
CA LEU A 267 9.73 -10.96 -5.37
C LEU A 267 10.71 -11.70 -6.29
N ASP A 268 12.02 -11.43 -6.20
CA ASP A 268 13.08 -11.92 -7.09
C ASP A 268 13.73 -13.22 -6.57
N SER A 269 13.39 -13.67 -5.37
CA SER A 269 13.82 -14.97 -4.83
C SER A 269 13.27 -16.17 -5.64
N ARG A 270 12.87 -15.94 -6.89
CA ARG A 270 12.45 -16.96 -7.85
C ARG A 270 13.66 -17.60 -8.51
N PRO A 271 13.69 -18.94 -8.63
CA PRO A 271 14.54 -19.56 -9.61
C PRO A 271 14.10 -19.03 -10.99
N THR A 272 14.93 -18.22 -11.61
CA THR A 272 14.80 -17.89 -13.02
C THR A 272 14.71 -19.21 -13.78
N SER A 273 13.52 -19.54 -14.29
CA SER A 273 13.41 -20.60 -15.29
C SER A 273 14.32 -20.21 -16.44
N PRO A 274 15.33 -21.02 -16.80
CA PRO A 274 16.20 -20.71 -17.91
C PRO A 274 15.43 -20.94 -19.20
N GLY A 275 14.96 -19.89 -19.81
CA GLY A 275 14.39 -19.98 -21.12
C GLY A 275 13.20 -19.06 -21.36
N TRP A 276 13.45 -17.80 -21.51
CA TRP A 276 12.69 -16.88 -22.39
C TRP A 276 13.44 -15.54 -22.41
N ILE A 277 14.69 -15.57 -22.84
CA ILE A 277 15.30 -14.43 -23.49
C ILE A 277 15.03 -14.66 -24.98
N SER A 278 13.92 -14.12 -25.48
CA SER A 278 13.84 -13.84 -26.90
C SER A 278 14.57 -12.52 -27.12
N PRO A 279 15.59 -12.49 -27.97
CA PRO A 279 16.25 -11.25 -28.39
C PRO A 279 15.33 -10.54 -29.40
N ILE A 280 14.84 -9.36 -29.08
CA ILE A 280 14.58 -8.28 -30.05
C ILE A 280 14.92 -6.96 -29.37
#